data_2541bf204b8a8f023d37e8ab44296e9f
#
_entry.id   2541bf204b8a8f023d37e8ab44296e9f
#
_cell.length_a   1.000
_cell.length_b   1.000
_cell.length_c   1.000
_cell.angle_alpha   90.00
_cell.angle_beta   90.00
_cell.angle_gamma   90.00
#
_symmetry.space_group_name_H-M   'P 1'
#
loop_
_entity.id
_entity.type
_entity.pdbx_description
1 polymer ?
#
loop_
_entity_poly.entity_id
_entity_poly.type
_entity_poly.pdbx_seq_one_letter_code
_entity_poly.pdbx_strand_id
1 'polypeptide(L)'
;MIQTYYEKIQEYLNMDEEISYDEFRDYYQNVIDELDTNASGYEEEQVWKALFITESLMSNAEDRQKRTKKKQEAKKFGKMHERSKVYSQHFTKRLQEAGYSEEDINGQFEKMLEGSSEET
;
A
#
# COMPACT_ATOMS: atom_id res chain seq x y z
N MET A 1 6.65 -3.08 12.19
CA MET A 1 7.36 -3.89 11.20
C MET A 1 6.51 -4.10 9.95
N ILE A 2 7.16 -4.06 8.79
CA ILE A 2 6.43 -4.10 7.52
C ILE A 2 5.62 -5.40 7.34
N GLN A 3 6.12 -6.51 7.84
CA GLN A 3 5.40 -7.80 7.76
C GLN A 3 4.02 -7.72 8.42
N THR A 4 3.94 -7.09 9.58
CA THR A 4 2.68 -6.94 10.31
C THR A 4 1.66 -6.14 9.48
N TYR A 5 2.11 -5.07 8.83
CA TYR A 5 1.26 -4.24 7.99
C TYR A 5 0.86 -4.93 6.69
N TYR A 6 1.75 -5.76 6.16
CA TYR A 6 1.46 -6.56 4.99
C TYR A 6 0.35 -7.58 5.28
N GLU A 7 0.44 -8.28 6.39
CA GLU A 7 -0.61 -9.22 6.82
C GLU A 7 -1.94 -8.50 7.04
N LYS A 8 -1.87 -7.30 7.61
CA LYS A 8 -3.07 -6.51 7.88
C LYS A 8 -3.77 -6.03 6.61
N ILE A 9 -3.00 -5.59 5.60
CA ILE A 9 -3.61 -5.16 4.33
C ILE A 9 -4.26 -6.35 3.61
N GLN A 10 -3.65 -7.52 3.69
CA GLN A 10 -4.25 -8.74 3.12
C GLN A 10 -5.57 -9.08 3.81
N GLU A 11 -5.61 -8.92 5.13
CA GLU A 11 -6.85 -9.11 5.91
C GLU A 11 -7.93 -8.13 5.44
N TYR A 12 -7.59 -6.86 5.27
CA TYR A 12 -8.55 -5.86 4.79
C TYR A 12 -9.07 -6.18 3.38
N LEU A 13 -8.20 -6.64 2.50
CA LEU A 13 -8.59 -7.00 1.13
C LEU A 13 -9.56 -8.19 1.07
N ASN A 14 -9.53 -9.05 2.08
CA ASN A 14 -10.41 -10.22 2.17
C ASN A 14 -11.74 -9.94 2.90
N MET A 15 -11.91 -8.74 3.43
CA MET A 15 -13.15 -8.38 4.13
C MET A 15 -14.26 -8.04 3.14
N ASP A 16 -15.49 -8.42 3.48
CA ASP A 16 -16.67 -8.10 2.66
C ASP A 16 -17.01 -6.62 2.70
N GLU A 17 -16.71 -5.96 3.80
CA GLU A 17 -17.01 -4.55 3.99
C GLU A 17 -15.73 -3.73 4.10
N GLU A 18 -15.83 -2.49 3.66
CA GLU A 18 -14.74 -1.53 3.74
C GLU A 18 -14.53 -1.10 5.20
N ILE A 19 -13.27 -0.93 5.62
CA ILE A 19 -12.96 -0.40 6.95
C ILE A 19 -13.38 1.06 7.06
N SER A 20 -13.58 1.54 8.29
CA SER A 20 -13.97 2.93 8.54
C SER A 20 -12.87 3.89 8.11
N TYR A 21 -13.24 5.18 7.98
CA TYR A 21 -12.27 6.23 7.72
C TYR A 21 -11.19 6.28 8.79
N ASP A 22 -11.60 6.22 10.06
CA ASP A 22 -10.65 6.30 11.19
C ASP A 22 -9.66 5.14 11.16
N GLU A 23 -10.13 3.94 10.88
CA GLU A 23 -9.26 2.77 10.80
C GLU A 23 -8.30 2.88 9.62
N PHE A 24 -8.79 3.33 8.46
CA PHE A 24 -7.95 3.54 7.28
C PHE A 24 -6.88 4.59 7.55
N ARG A 25 -7.26 5.72 8.14
CA ARG A 25 -6.34 6.80 8.49
C ARG A 25 -5.24 6.31 9.44
N ASP A 26 -5.63 5.59 10.49
CA ASP A 26 -4.67 5.10 11.49
C ASP A 26 -3.72 4.08 10.88
N TYR A 27 -4.24 3.16 10.06
CA TYR A 27 -3.40 2.20 9.34
C TYR A 27 -2.41 2.92 8.43
N TYR A 28 -2.90 3.86 7.64
CA TYR A 28 -2.07 4.67 6.73
C TYR A 28 -0.95 5.38 7.52
N GLN A 29 -1.29 6.04 8.61
CA GLN A 29 -0.31 6.79 9.39
C GLN A 29 0.75 5.87 9.99
N ASN A 30 0.34 4.72 10.49
CA ASN A 30 1.28 3.74 11.03
C ASN A 30 2.23 3.21 9.95
N VAL A 31 1.72 2.96 8.75
CA VAL A 31 2.55 2.53 7.62
C VAL A 31 3.55 3.62 7.25
N ILE A 32 3.09 4.87 7.13
CA ILE A 32 3.99 5.97 6.77
C ILE A 32 5.09 6.14 7.81
N ASP A 33 4.76 6.06 9.10
CA ASP A 33 5.75 6.15 10.19
C ASP A 33 6.78 5.02 10.08
N GLU A 34 6.34 3.80 9.77
CA GLU A 34 7.23 2.67 9.56
C GLU A 34 8.17 2.92 8.37
N LEU A 35 7.63 3.42 7.26
CA LEU A 35 8.42 3.69 6.06
C LEU A 35 9.42 4.82 6.29
N ASP A 36 8.98 5.91 6.92
CA ASP A 36 9.86 7.05 7.22
C ASP A 36 11.05 6.63 8.10
N THR A 37 10.83 5.67 8.98
CA THR A 37 11.86 5.20 9.92
C THR A 37 12.76 4.13 9.31
N ASN A 38 12.22 3.16 8.59
CA ASN A 38 12.93 1.93 8.25
C ASN A 38 13.12 1.61 6.77
N ALA A 39 12.40 2.31 5.87
CA ALA A 39 12.39 1.94 4.45
C ALA A 39 13.78 1.89 3.81
N SER A 40 14.67 2.80 4.21
CA SER A 40 16.02 2.85 3.62
C SER A 40 16.84 1.59 3.90
N GLY A 41 16.51 0.88 4.98
CA GLY A 41 17.19 -0.35 5.38
C GLY A 41 16.51 -1.63 4.93
N TYR A 42 15.43 -1.55 4.17
CA TYR A 42 14.68 -2.74 3.75
C TYR A 42 15.49 -3.61 2.79
N GLU A 43 15.41 -4.92 3.03
CA GLU A 43 15.87 -5.93 2.10
C GLU A 43 14.82 -6.13 1.00
N GLU A 44 15.19 -6.83 -0.06
CA GLU A 44 14.33 -7.00 -1.23
C GLU A 44 12.93 -7.53 -0.87
N GLU A 45 12.84 -8.54 -0.02
CA GLU A 45 11.55 -9.09 0.41
C GLU A 45 10.66 -8.03 1.06
N GLN A 46 11.27 -7.18 1.88
CA GLN A 46 10.55 -6.10 2.55
C GLN A 46 10.11 -5.02 1.54
N VAL A 47 10.92 -4.77 0.53
CA VAL A 47 10.59 -3.82 -0.54
C VAL A 47 9.34 -4.30 -1.30
N TRP A 48 9.26 -5.58 -1.62
CA TRP A 48 8.09 -6.16 -2.28
C TRP A 48 6.82 -5.94 -1.45
N LYS A 49 6.89 -6.22 -0.17
CA LYS A 49 5.75 -6.05 0.74
C LYS A 49 5.35 -4.59 0.87
N ALA A 50 6.34 -3.71 1.00
CA ALA A 50 6.09 -2.27 1.11
C ALA A 50 5.47 -1.71 -0.18
N LEU A 51 5.91 -2.19 -1.34
CA LEU A 51 5.33 -1.78 -2.62
C LEU A 51 3.86 -2.21 -2.71
N PHE A 52 3.56 -3.45 -2.34
CA PHE A 52 2.19 -3.95 -2.33
C PHE A 52 1.30 -3.09 -1.43
N ILE A 53 1.77 -2.77 -0.23
CA ILE A 53 1.03 -1.95 0.73
C ILE A 53 0.79 -0.54 0.17
N THR A 54 1.83 0.11 -0.35
CA THR A 54 1.70 1.48 -0.83
C THR A 54 0.82 1.58 -2.07
N GLU A 55 0.86 0.59 -2.96
CA GLU A 55 -0.05 0.54 -4.10
C GLU A 55 -1.50 0.35 -3.64
N SER A 56 -1.72 -0.48 -2.63
CA SER A 56 -3.06 -0.69 -2.07
C SER A 56 -3.59 0.57 -1.40
N LEU A 57 -2.75 1.26 -0.64
CA LEU A 57 -3.11 2.53 0.00
C LEU A 57 -3.44 3.59 -1.05
N MET A 58 -2.64 3.67 -2.10
CA MET A 58 -2.82 4.62 -3.20
C MET A 58 -4.18 4.42 -3.87
N SER A 59 -4.50 3.18 -4.24
CA SER A 59 -5.77 2.84 -4.88
C SER A 59 -6.97 3.13 -3.97
N ASN A 60 -6.87 2.75 -2.70
CA ASN A 60 -7.94 3.00 -1.74
C ASN A 60 -8.16 4.48 -1.49
N ALA A 61 -7.09 5.25 -1.34
CA ALA A 61 -7.20 6.69 -1.11
C ALA A 61 -7.84 7.38 -2.31
N GLU A 62 -7.44 7.00 -3.53
CA GLU A 62 -8.02 7.55 -4.75
C GLU A 62 -9.51 7.26 -4.84
N ASP A 63 -9.90 6.01 -4.59
CA ASP A 63 -11.29 5.60 -4.63
C ASP A 63 -12.13 6.34 -3.59
N ARG A 64 -11.64 6.44 -2.37
CA ARG A 64 -12.33 7.16 -1.28
C ARG A 64 -12.45 8.65 -1.59
N GLN A 65 -11.43 9.24 -2.21
CA GLN A 65 -11.45 10.65 -2.61
C GLN A 65 -12.60 10.91 -3.61
N LYS A 66 -12.79 10.00 -4.55
CA LYS A 66 -13.84 10.11 -5.56
C LYS A 66 -15.23 9.94 -4.98
N ARG A 67 -15.37 9.12 -3.94
CA ARG A 67 -16.68 8.79 -3.35
C ARG A 67 -17.14 9.76 -2.27
N THR A 68 -16.22 10.41 -1.57
CA THR A 68 -16.59 11.30 -0.47
C THR A 68 -17.20 12.61 -0.99
N LYS A 69 -18.21 13.08 -0.27
CA LYS A 69 -18.85 14.39 -0.57
C LYS A 69 -18.28 15.51 0.30
N LYS A 70 -17.41 15.18 1.25
CA LYS A 70 -16.82 16.14 2.16
C LYS A 70 -15.49 16.64 1.62
N LYS A 71 -15.40 17.94 1.34
CA LYS A 71 -14.18 18.54 0.77
C LYS A 71 -12.94 18.32 1.61
N GLN A 72 -13.08 18.38 2.94
CA GLN A 72 -11.95 18.17 3.85
C GLN A 72 -11.43 16.75 3.79
N GLU A 73 -12.34 15.76 3.71
CA GLU A 73 -11.94 14.36 3.56
C GLU A 73 -11.28 14.12 2.21
N ALA A 74 -11.84 14.68 1.14
CA ALA A 74 -11.26 14.55 -0.19
C ALA A 74 -9.84 15.08 -0.23
N LYS A 75 -9.59 16.20 0.42
CA LYS A 75 -8.26 16.79 0.51
C LYS A 75 -7.29 15.88 1.27
N LYS A 76 -7.74 15.29 2.38
CA LYS A 76 -6.92 14.35 3.17
C LYS A 76 -6.60 13.09 2.36
N PHE A 77 -7.57 12.53 1.66
CA PHE A 77 -7.34 11.36 0.80
C PHE A 77 -6.38 11.69 -0.34
N GLY A 78 -6.47 12.88 -0.91
CA GLY A 78 -5.54 13.36 -1.93
C GLY A 78 -4.11 13.37 -1.44
N LYS A 79 -3.88 13.85 -0.22
CA LYS A 79 -2.55 13.87 0.39
C LYS A 79 -2.05 12.44 0.67
N MET A 80 -2.92 11.56 1.15
CA MET A 80 -2.58 10.15 1.39
C MET A 80 -2.19 9.47 0.08
N HIS A 81 -2.93 9.72 -0.99
CA HIS A 81 -2.66 9.21 -2.32
C HIS A 81 -1.26 9.66 -2.80
N GLU A 82 -0.98 10.96 -2.73
CA GLU A 82 0.28 11.50 -3.20
C GLU A 82 1.48 10.95 -2.42
N ARG A 83 1.37 10.87 -1.10
CA ARG A 83 2.46 10.35 -0.28
C ARG A 83 2.70 8.87 -0.52
N SER A 84 1.64 8.09 -0.65
CA SER A 84 1.73 6.66 -0.97
C SER A 84 2.36 6.47 -2.36
N LYS A 85 2.00 7.33 -3.32
CA LYS A 85 2.55 7.30 -4.67
C LYS A 85 4.05 7.53 -4.68
N VAL A 86 4.54 8.49 -3.89
CA VAL A 86 5.98 8.77 -3.80
C VAL A 86 6.73 7.55 -3.30
N TYR A 87 6.23 6.90 -2.26
CA TYR A 87 6.86 5.67 -1.75
C TYR A 87 6.78 4.53 -2.76
N SER A 88 5.63 4.36 -3.40
CA SER A 88 5.44 3.34 -4.42
C SER A 88 6.47 3.49 -5.55
N GLN A 89 6.67 4.71 -6.03
CA GLN A 89 7.65 5.01 -7.07
C GLN A 89 9.08 4.72 -6.60
N HIS A 90 9.38 5.04 -5.35
CA HIS A 90 10.69 4.76 -4.76
C HIS A 90 10.97 3.24 -4.72
N PHE A 91 10.01 2.45 -4.27
CA PHE A 91 10.18 1.00 -4.19
C PHE A 91 10.23 0.36 -5.58
N THR A 92 9.42 0.84 -6.52
CA THR A 92 9.46 0.37 -7.90
C THR A 92 10.85 0.60 -8.49
N LYS A 93 11.41 1.79 -8.28
CA LYS A 93 12.75 2.11 -8.76
C LYS A 93 13.80 1.18 -8.15
N ARG A 94 13.71 0.90 -6.85
CA ARG A 94 14.65 -0.01 -6.18
C ARG A 94 14.60 -1.41 -6.78
N LEU A 95 13.40 -1.92 -7.10
CA LEU A 95 13.25 -3.23 -7.73
C LEU A 95 13.78 -3.23 -9.16
N GLN A 96 13.56 -2.16 -9.91
CA GLN A 96 14.11 -2.04 -11.27
C GLN A 96 15.62 -2.03 -11.24
N GLU A 97 16.22 -1.33 -10.29
CA GLU A 97 17.67 -1.31 -10.10
C GLU A 97 18.23 -2.68 -9.70
N ALA A 98 17.40 -3.50 -9.05
CA ALA A 98 17.76 -4.87 -8.70
C ALA A 98 17.59 -5.85 -9.87
N GLY A 99 17.10 -5.40 -11.02
CA GLY A 99 16.98 -6.19 -12.24
C GLY A 99 15.58 -6.65 -12.63
N TYR A 100 14.55 -6.23 -11.89
CA TYR A 100 13.18 -6.62 -12.20
C TYR A 100 12.57 -5.70 -13.25
N SER A 101 11.90 -6.29 -14.24
CA SER A 101 11.17 -5.53 -15.25
C SER A 101 9.79 -5.15 -14.72
N GLU A 102 9.10 -4.27 -15.45
CA GLU A 102 7.71 -3.92 -15.13
C GLU A 102 6.82 -5.16 -15.15
N GLU A 103 7.03 -6.06 -16.11
CA GLU A 103 6.29 -7.32 -16.20
C GLU A 103 6.53 -8.20 -14.97
N ASP A 104 7.76 -8.28 -14.48
CA ASP A 104 8.11 -9.04 -13.30
C ASP A 104 7.37 -8.50 -12.08
N ILE A 105 7.33 -7.18 -11.94
CA ILE A 105 6.66 -6.51 -10.82
C ILE A 105 5.16 -6.76 -10.87
N ASN A 106 4.54 -6.60 -12.04
CA ASN A 106 3.10 -6.83 -12.20
C ASN A 106 2.74 -8.29 -11.94
N GLY A 107 3.56 -9.22 -12.42
CA GLY A 107 3.35 -10.65 -12.19
C GLY A 107 3.41 -11.02 -10.71
N GLN A 108 4.36 -10.45 -9.99
CA GLN A 108 4.49 -10.69 -8.56
C GLN A 108 3.30 -10.11 -7.78
N PHE A 109 2.82 -8.93 -8.20
CA PHE A 109 1.63 -8.31 -7.62
C PHE A 109 0.41 -9.21 -7.74
N GLU A 110 0.20 -9.79 -8.91
CA GLU A 110 -0.91 -10.71 -9.14
C GLU A 110 -0.84 -11.91 -8.19
N LYS A 111 0.36 -12.47 -7.99
CA LYS A 111 0.56 -13.58 -7.06
C LYS A 111 0.25 -13.18 -5.62
N MET A 112 0.62 -11.99 -5.22
CA MET A 112 0.35 -11.49 -3.87
C MET A 112 -1.15 -11.29 -3.65
N LEU A 113 -1.87 -10.81 -4.66
CA LEU A 113 -3.33 -10.66 -4.62
C LEU A 113 -4.02 -12.02 -4.57
N GLU A 114 -3.55 -12.99 -5.35
CA GLU A 114 -4.07 -14.36 -5.34
C GLU A 114 -3.88 -15.01 -3.98
N GLY A 115 -2.70 -14.82 -3.36
CA GLY A 115 -2.42 -15.31 -2.02
C GLY A 115 -3.42 -14.79 -1.01
N SER A 116 -3.81 -13.51 -1.12
CA SER A 116 -4.84 -12.91 -0.28
C SER A 116 -6.20 -13.59 -0.44
N SER A 117 -6.55 -13.95 -1.69
CA SER A 117 -7.80 -14.63 -2.00
C SER A 117 -7.83 -16.07 -1.53
N GLU A 118 -6.70 -16.76 -1.62
CA GLU A 118 -6.58 -18.18 -1.27
C GLU A 118 -6.66 -18.45 0.23
N GLU A 119 -6.36 -17.47 1.05
CA GLU A 119 -6.38 -17.60 2.50
C GLU A 119 -7.80 -17.57 3.10
N THR A 120 -8.79 -17.31 2.31
CA THR A 120 -10.19 -17.29 2.75
C THR A 120 -10.91 -18.66 2.73
#